data_7d2674e58dcbc63969ef32cf87376b60
#
_entry.id   7d2674e58dcbc63969ef32cf87376b60
#
_cell.length_a   1.000
_cell.length_b   1.000
_cell.length_c   1.000
_cell.angle_alpha   90.00
_cell.angle_beta   90.00
_cell.angle_gamma   90.00
#
_symmetry.space_group_name_H-M   'P 1'
#
loop_
_entity.id
_entity.type
_entity.pdbx_description
1 polymer ?
#
loop_
_entity_poly.entity_id
_entity_poly.type
_entity_poly.pdbx_seq_one_letter_code
_entity_poly.pdbx_strand_id
1 'polypeptide(L)'
;MTKKMKIILGVVVAAGLVAGTISYKNASSASSPDVQEVEEAEKLNPVGPAFNADSALAYCQVQCDFGPRVMNSEAHDKCGEWIVSKFKQFGCEVETQKADLKGYDGTILKNTNIIAHYNPKAQTRILLCAHWDSRPWADNDPDSTNWRKPVLAANDGASGVAVMLELARQLQADKKLNPNIGVDFVCFDTEDWGTPQWADVQDDGDSWALGAQYWSENKPDSYNPRYGILLDMVGGQGAKFYREGMSMQYAGGIVKKVWAAARQAGYGSYFPKSDGGMITDDHIPVNQKAKIPTIDVIAYYPDCQQSSFGPTWHTVIDDMAHLDKNVLKAVGQTMIQVLYTEE
;
A
#
# COMPACT_ATOMS: atom_id res chain seq x y z
N MET A 1 43.56 6.89 -38.32
CA MET A 1 43.09 6.39 -39.63
C MET A 1 41.86 5.52 -39.41
N THR A 2 40.85 6.04 -39.92
CA THR A 2 39.61 5.69 -40.63
C THR A 2 38.47 5.02 -39.86
N LYS A 3 37.44 5.84 -39.69
CA LYS A 3 36.03 5.52 -39.41
C LYS A 3 35.48 4.48 -40.41
N LYS A 4 34.63 3.59 -39.93
CA LYS A 4 33.58 2.99 -40.76
C LYS A 4 32.21 3.09 -40.03
N MET A 5 31.41 4.01 -40.52
CA MET A 5 30.00 4.22 -40.28
C MET A 5 29.26 3.22 -41.17
N LYS A 6 28.32 2.44 -40.61
CA LYS A 6 27.38 1.62 -41.38
C LYS A 6 26.00 2.27 -41.33
N ILE A 7 25.60 2.77 -42.47
CA ILE A 7 24.24 3.25 -42.78
C ILE A 7 23.39 2.01 -43.12
N ILE A 8 22.26 1.84 -42.48
CA ILE A 8 21.22 0.88 -42.87
C ILE A 8 20.09 1.65 -43.54
N LEU A 9 19.89 1.33 -44.80
CA LEU A 9 18.97 1.91 -45.75
C LEU A 9 17.55 1.37 -45.50
N GLY A 10 16.58 2.23 -45.28
CA GLY A 10 15.18 1.86 -45.21
C GLY A 10 14.57 1.68 -46.61
N VAL A 11 13.83 0.59 -46.78
CA VAL A 11 13.08 0.31 -48.00
C VAL A 11 11.68 0.88 -47.86
N VAL A 12 11.34 1.83 -48.71
CA VAL A 12 9.97 2.34 -48.91
C VAL A 12 9.31 1.47 -49.96
N VAL A 13 8.22 0.81 -49.65
CA VAL A 13 7.32 0.13 -50.65
C VAL A 13 6.12 1.05 -50.87
N ALA A 14 6.08 1.64 -52.06
CA ALA A 14 4.89 2.30 -52.59
C ALA A 14 3.96 1.26 -53.21
N ALA A 15 2.73 1.17 -52.76
CA ALA A 15 1.68 0.41 -53.42
C ALA A 15 0.61 1.38 -53.95
N GLY A 16 0.29 1.20 -55.22
CA GLY A 16 -0.48 2.11 -56.06
C GLY A 16 -1.99 2.14 -55.79
N LEU A 17 -2.53 3.30 -56.10
CA LEU A 17 -3.95 3.59 -56.19
C LEU A 17 -4.62 2.84 -57.36
N VAL A 18 -5.68 2.11 -57.08
CA VAL A 18 -6.70 1.78 -58.05
C VAL A 18 -8.02 2.42 -57.60
N ALA A 19 -8.48 3.37 -58.38
CA ALA A 19 -9.77 4.03 -58.20
C ALA A 19 -10.88 3.11 -58.69
N GLY A 20 -11.74 2.69 -57.79
CA GLY A 20 -13.02 2.04 -58.10
C GLY A 20 -14.14 2.83 -57.47
N THR A 21 -14.88 3.58 -58.30
CA THR A 21 -16.11 4.30 -57.89
C THR A 21 -17.24 3.29 -57.75
N ILE A 22 -17.68 3.01 -56.55
CA ILE A 22 -18.92 2.33 -56.27
C ILE A 22 -19.85 3.28 -55.53
N SER A 23 -20.92 3.71 -56.23
CA SER A 23 -22.02 4.47 -55.63
C SER A 23 -22.75 3.61 -54.62
N TYR A 24 -22.70 3.95 -53.34
CA TYR A 24 -23.59 3.41 -52.33
C TYR A 24 -24.69 4.42 -52.01
N LYS A 25 -25.92 4.00 -52.18
CA LYS A 25 -27.14 4.68 -51.79
C LYS A 25 -27.16 4.90 -50.27
N ASN A 26 -27.55 6.07 -49.85
CA ASN A 26 -27.88 6.43 -48.49
C ASN A 26 -28.85 5.39 -47.86
N ALA A 27 -28.37 4.62 -46.92
CA ALA A 27 -29.19 3.99 -45.90
C ALA A 27 -28.99 4.79 -44.62
N SER A 28 -30.07 5.44 -44.17
CA SER A 28 -30.12 6.16 -42.88
C SER A 28 -29.75 5.20 -41.77
N SER A 29 -28.56 5.38 -41.17
CA SER A 29 -28.18 4.71 -39.92
C SER A 29 -29.02 5.33 -38.80
N ALA A 30 -29.99 4.59 -38.30
CA ALA A 30 -30.58 4.86 -37.01
C ALA A 30 -29.46 4.76 -35.96
N SER A 31 -29.15 5.86 -35.32
CA SER A 31 -28.30 5.90 -34.14
C SER A 31 -28.93 5.02 -33.06
N SER A 32 -28.22 3.95 -32.68
CA SER A 32 -28.55 3.22 -31.47
C SER A 32 -28.55 4.22 -30.30
N PRO A 33 -29.56 4.19 -29.43
CA PRO A 33 -29.53 5.05 -28.25
C PRO A 33 -28.30 4.66 -27.43
N ASP A 34 -27.45 5.63 -27.09
CA ASP A 34 -26.44 5.52 -26.04
C ASP A 34 -27.16 5.00 -24.80
N VAL A 35 -26.96 3.76 -24.47
CA VAL A 35 -27.32 3.22 -23.17
C VAL A 35 -26.31 3.81 -22.22
N GLN A 36 -26.60 5.01 -21.70
CA GLN A 36 -26.00 5.46 -20.47
C GLN A 36 -26.40 4.41 -19.44
N GLU A 37 -25.46 3.57 -19.02
CA GLU A 37 -25.59 2.80 -17.80
C GLU A 37 -25.83 3.83 -16.69
N VAL A 38 -27.09 3.98 -16.31
CA VAL A 38 -27.45 4.73 -15.10
C VAL A 38 -26.88 3.91 -13.98
N GLU A 39 -25.71 4.32 -13.49
CA GLU A 39 -25.08 3.73 -12.31
C GLU A 39 -26.08 3.92 -11.16
N GLU A 40 -26.80 2.86 -10.79
CA GLU A 40 -27.64 2.87 -9.62
C GLU A 40 -26.76 3.28 -8.44
N ALA A 41 -27.12 4.40 -7.79
CA ALA A 41 -26.38 4.86 -6.62
C ALA A 41 -26.34 3.72 -5.60
N GLU A 42 -25.16 3.11 -5.43
CA GLU A 42 -24.99 2.01 -4.47
C GLU A 42 -25.50 2.50 -3.10
N LYS A 43 -26.48 1.78 -2.56
CA LYS A 43 -27.08 2.13 -1.29
C LYS A 43 -26.03 2.04 -0.18
N LEU A 44 -25.84 3.13 0.55
CA LEU A 44 -24.98 3.12 1.73
C LEU A 44 -25.51 2.08 2.74
N ASN A 45 -24.61 1.25 3.21
CA ASN A 45 -24.90 0.23 4.21
C ASN A 45 -23.69 0.06 5.14
N PRO A 46 -23.32 1.10 5.91
CA PRO A 46 -22.18 1.03 6.81
C PRO A 46 -22.43 0.03 7.94
N VAL A 47 -21.43 -0.81 8.21
CA VAL A 47 -21.44 -1.79 9.30
C VAL A 47 -20.25 -1.61 10.24
N GLY A 48 -20.33 -2.21 11.42
CA GLY A 48 -19.29 -2.14 12.44
C GLY A 48 -19.24 -0.78 13.16
N PRO A 49 -18.26 -0.58 14.06
CA PRO A 49 -18.09 0.66 14.79
C PRO A 49 -17.58 1.80 13.88
N ALA A 50 -17.79 3.04 14.32
CA ALA A 50 -17.21 4.19 13.63
C ALA A 50 -15.71 4.27 13.91
N PHE A 51 -14.89 4.21 12.86
CA PHE A 51 -13.43 4.36 12.99
C PHE A 51 -13.04 5.71 13.61
N ASN A 52 -12.16 5.72 14.59
CA ASN A 52 -11.73 6.94 15.25
C ASN A 52 -10.43 7.48 14.62
N ALA A 53 -10.59 8.42 13.70
CA ALA A 53 -9.45 9.03 13.00
C ALA A 53 -8.57 9.90 13.90
N ASP A 54 -9.11 10.49 14.98
CA ASP A 54 -8.30 11.27 15.93
C ASP A 54 -7.36 10.35 16.70
N SER A 55 -7.80 9.13 17.06
CA SER A 55 -6.92 8.11 17.66
C SER A 55 -5.84 7.65 16.68
N ALA A 56 -6.19 7.39 15.42
CA ALA A 56 -5.20 7.00 14.40
C ALA A 56 -4.16 8.11 14.19
N LEU A 57 -4.60 9.37 14.06
CA LEU A 57 -3.69 10.52 13.95
C LEU A 57 -2.77 10.64 15.17
N ALA A 58 -3.30 10.41 16.38
CA ALA A 58 -2.48 10.39 17.60
C ALA A 58 -1.44 9.25 17.59
N TYR A 59 -1.75 8.09 17.00
CA TYR A 59 -0.79 7.00 16.84
C TYR A 59 0.29 7.32 15.80
N CYS A 60 -0.01 8.07 14.72
CA CYS A 60 1.00 8.62 13.84
C CYS A 60 1.93 9.57 14.61
N GLN A 61 1.35 10.51 15.39
CA GLN A 61 2.13 11.47 16.18
C GLN A 61 3.11 10.78 17.12
N VAL A 62 2.66 9.76 17.86
CA VAL A 62 3.56 9.05 18.81
C VAL A 62 4.70 8.34 18.08
N GLN A 63 4.44 7.74 16.91
CA GLN A 63 5.51 7.13 16.09
C GLN A 63 6.52 8.19 15.64
N CYS A 64 6.04 9.37 15.21
CA CYS A 64 6.89 10.49 14.82
C CYS A 64 7.65 11.11 16.00
N ASP A 65 7.09 11.11 17.21
CA ASP A 65 7.73 11.65 18.40
C ASP A 65 9.00 10.87 18.83
N PHE A 66 9.12 9.59 18.41
CA PHE A 66 10.38 8.85 18.56
C PHE A 66 11.48 9.37 17.63
N GLY A 67 11.12 10.06 16.57
CA GLY A 67 11.98 10.48 15.47
C GLY A 67 11.91 9.52 14.26
N PRO A 68 12.75 9.74 13.25
CA PRO A 68 12.87 8.82 12.11
C PRO A 68 13.20 7.39 12.57
N ARG A 69 12.35 6.44 12.19
CA ARG A 69 12.48 5.00 12.55
C ARG A 69 13.44 4.30 11.60
N VAL A 70 14.58 4.94 11.35
CA VAL A 70 15.63 4.39 10.49
C VAL A 70 16.21 3.12 11.11
N MET A 71 16.40 2.11 10.29
CA MET A 71 16.98 0.84 10.71
C MET A 71 18.24 1.03 11.58
N ASN A 72 18.38 0.19 12.61
CA ASN A 72 19.50 0.18 13.56
C ASN A 72 19.59 1.43 14.46
N SER A 73 18.56 2.29 14.50
CA SER A 73 18.54 3.47 15.37
C SER A 73 17.79 3.22 16.68
N GLU A 74 18.09 4.02 17.71
CA GLU A 74 17.36 3.96 18.99
C GLU A 74 15.88 4.35 18.82
N ALA A 75 15.56 5.27 17.88
CA ALA A 75 14.19 5.66 17.56
C ALA A 75 13.39 4.48 17.01
N HIS A 76 14.00 3.70 16.11
CA HIS A 76 13.44 2.47 15.57
C HIS A 76 13.16 1.46 16.70
N ASP A 77 14.16 1.12 17.52
CA ASP A 77 13.98 0.14 18.59
C ASP A 77 12.84 0.52 19.55
N LYS A 78 12.81 1.78 20.01
CA LYS A 78 11.77 2.30 20.91
C LYS A 78 10.38 2.29 20.29
N CYS A 79 10.28 2.66 19.02
CA CYS A 79 9.00 2.64 18.30
C CYS A 79 8.48 1.21 18.16
N GLY A 80 9.34 0.25 17.78
CA GLY A 80 8.97 -1.16 17.68
C GLY A 80 8.47 -1.73 19.01
N GLU A 81 9.15 -1.43 20.13
CA GLU A 81 8.70 -1.80 21.47
C GLU A 81 7.32 -1.20 21.81
N TRP A 82 7.10 0.06 21.43
CA TRP A 82 5.84 0.74 21.65
C TRP A 82 4.71 0.09 20.80
N ILE A 83 4.93 -0.21 19.52
CA ILE A 83 3.95 -0.90 18.66
C ILE A 83 3.55 -2.24 19.27
N VAL A 84 4.53 -3.06 19.70
CA VAL A 84 4.30 -4.33 20.40
C VAL A 84 3.43 -4.12 21.64
N SER A 85 3.76 -3.10 22.46
CA SER A 85 3.01 -2.80 23.68
C SER A 85 1.56 -2.42 23.39
N LYS A 86 1.30 -1.68 22.30
CA LYS A 86 -0.05 -1.27 21.89
C LYS A 86 -0.91 -2.43 21.43
N PHE A 87 -0.39 -3.30 20.56
CA PHE A 87 -1.14 -4.48 20.15
C PHE A 87 -1.47 -5.39 21.33
N LYS A 88 -0.53 -5.59 22.27
CA LYS A 88 -0.79 -6.33 23.52
C LYS A 88 -1.88 -5.65 24.36
N GLN A 89 -1.81 -4.31 24.51
CA GLN A 89 -2.83 -3.52 25.20
C GLN A 89 -4.22 -3.70 24.58
N PHE A 90 -4.30 -3.87 23.26
CA PHE A 90 -5.52 -4.09 22.51
C PHE A 90 -5.93 -5.57 22.40
N GLY A 91 -5.35 -6.41 23.26
CA GLY A 91 -5.76 -7.81 23.43
C GLY A 91 -5.28 -8.76 22.33
N CYS A 92 -4.31 -8.36 21.53
CA CYS A 92 -3.67 -9.26 20.56
C CYS A 92 -2.61 -10.13 21.23
N GLU A 93 -2.47 -11.37 20.77
CA GLU A 93 -1.28 -12.16 21.00
C GLU A 93 -0.19 -11.64 20.06
N VAL A 94 0.98 -11.29 20.57
CA VAL A 94 2.03 -10.63 19.79
C VAL A 94 3.32 -11.40 19.84
N GLU A 95 3.88 -11.68 18.67
CA GLU A 95 5.22 -12.22 18.47
C GLU A 95 6.07 -11.29 17.60
N THR A 96 7.38 -11.47 17.63
CA THR A 96 8.33 -10.74 16.79
C THR A 96 9.21 -11.71 16.04
N GLN A 97 9.41 -11.46 14.76
CA GLN A 97 10.31 -12.23 13.91
C GLN A 97 11.56 -11.40 13.62
N LYS A 98 12.69 -11.81 14.17
CA LYS A 98 13.97 -11.10 14.08
C LYS A 98 14.91 -11.76 13.08
N ALA A 99 15.63 -10.95 12.32
CA ALA A 99 16.66 -11.41 11.39
C ALA A 99 17.71 -10.31 11.13
N ASP A 100 18.92 -10.73 10.81
CA ASP A 100 19.94 -9.87 10.26
C ASP A 100 19.82 -9.91 8.72
N LEU A 101 19.30 -8.83 8.13
CA LEU A 101 19.12 -8.72 6.69
C LEU A 101 20.23 -7.85 6.10
N LYS A 102 20.54 -8.06 4.82
CA LYS A 102 21.58 -7.31 4.14
C LYS A 102 20.97 -6.27 3.21
N GLY A 103 21.20 -4.99 3.50
CA GLY A 103 20.81 -3.88 2.65
C GLY A 103 21.59 -3.83 1.33
N TYR A 104 21.14 -2.99 0.39
CA TYR A 104 21.76 -2.83 -0.95
C TYR A 104 23.25 -2.51 -0.90
N ASP A 105 23.68 -1.77 0.12
CA ASP A 105 25.07 -1.31 0.34
C ASP A 105 25.91 -2.29 1.19
N GLY A 106 25.33 -3.42 1.57
CA GLY A 106 25.95 -4.42 2.43
C GLY A 106 25.78 -4.18 3.92
N THR A 107 25.11 -3.11 4.32
CA THR A 107 24.77 -2.84 5.73
C THR A 107 23.92 -3.98 6.30
N ILE A 108 24.28 -4.44 7.51
CA ILE A 108 23.45 -5.41 8.23
C ILE A 108 22.35 -4.68 8.97
N LEU A 109 21.11 -4.98 8.60
CA LEU A 109 19.89 -4.38 9.13
C LEU A 109 19.26 -5.33 10.14
N LYS A 110 19.04 -4.83 11.37
CA LYS A 110 18.47 -5.60 12.49
C LYS A 110 16.94 -5.62 12.37
N ASN A 111 16.45 -6.41 11.44
CA ASN A 111 15.02 -6.52 11.15
C ASN A 111 14.22 -7.06 12.34
N THR A 112 13.06 -6.48 12.57
CA THR A 112 12.09 -6.94 13.56
C THR A 112 10.67 -6.81 13.00
N ASN A 113 10.17 -7.81 12.28
CA ASN A 113 8.75 -7.87 11.93
C ASN A 113 7.92 -8.11 13.18
N ILE A 114 6.80 -7.39 13.32
CA ILE A 114 5.88 -7.51 14.46
C ILE A 114 4.59 -8.16 13.98
N ILE A 115 4.21 -9.27 14.57
CA ILE A 115 3.01 -10.03 14.22
C ILE A 115 2.04 -10.02 15.40
N ALA A 116 0.83 -9.51 15.19
CA ALA A 116 -0.18 -9.40 16.24
C ALA A 116 -1.47 -10.10 15.80
N HIS A 117 -1.94 -11.05 16.60
CA HIS A 117 -3.08 -11.90 16.30
C HIS A 117 -4.29 -11.49 17.16
N TYR A 118 -5.31 -10.93 16.53
CA TYR A 118 -6.63 -10.78 17.15
C TYR A 118 -7.46 -12.04 16.89
N ASN A 119 -8.10 -12.57 17.92
CA ASN A 119 -8.86 -13.82 17.88
C ASN A 119 -8.05 -14.97 17.21
N PRO A 120 -6.94 -15.38 17.81
CA PRO A 120 -5.99 -16.32 17.17
C PRO A 120 -6.56 -17.72 16.94
N LYS A 121 -7.67 -18.07 17.59
CA LYS A 121 -8.33 -19.38 17.47
C LYS A 121 -9.36 -19.42 16.32
N ALA A 122 -9.64 -18.29 15.67
CA ALA A 122 -10.57 -18.24 14.56
C ALA A 122 -10.03 -19.05 13.37
N GLN A 123 -10.94 -19.74 12.68
CA GLN A 123 -10.57 -20.59 11.54
C GLN A 123 -10.28 -19.78 10.27
N THR A 124 -11.02 -18.69 10.07
CA THR A 124 -10.80 -17.78 8.94
C THR A 124 -9.97 -16.60 9.43
N ARG A 125 -8.83 -16.40 8.80
CA ARG A 125 -7.94 -15.29 9.12
C ARG A 125 -7.84 -14.32 7.96
N ILE A 126 -7.83 -13.03 8.29
CA ILE A 126 -7.58 -11.93 7.35
C ILE A 126 -6.26 -11.26 7.74
N LEU A 127 -5.37 -11.09 6.80
CA LEU A 127 -4.08 -10.41 7.00
C LEU A 127 -4.24 -8.91 6.69
N LEU A 128 -3.87 -8.06 7.63
CA LEU A 128 -3.63 -6.64 7.41
C LEU A 128 -2.14 -6.39 7.65
N CYS A 129 -1.47 -5.70 6.75
CA CYS A 129 -0.06 -5.40 6.90
C CYS A 129 0.26 -3.94 6.53
N ALA A 130 1.40 -3.47 7.04
CA ALA A 130 1.98 -2.16 6.78
C ALA A 130 3.45 -2.22 7.14
N HIS A 131 4.32 -1.41 6.53
CA HIS A 131 5.67 -1.26 7.07
C HIS A 131 5.71 -0.24 8.21
N TRP A 132 6.75 -0.28 9.05
CA TRP A 132 6.87 0.60 10.20
C TRP A 132 8.23 1.32 10.33
N ASP A 133 9.23 0.88 9.59
CA ASP A 133 10.50 1.59 9.45
C ASP A 133 10.34 2.88 8.66
N SER A 134 11.39 3.64 8.51
CA SER A 134 11.39 4.86 7.72
C SER A 134 12.65 5.00 6.88
N ARG A 135 12.49 5.67 5.75
CA ARG A 135 13.58 5.94 4.81
C ARG A 135 14.75 6.67 5.47
N PRO A 136 15.99 6.16 5.36
CA PRO A 136 17.16 6.81 5.96
C PRO A 136 17.62 8.05 5.19
N TRP A 137 17.03 8.33 4.03
CA TRP A 137 17.38 9.45 3.17
C TRP A 137 16.16 10.00 2.43
N ALA A 138 16.07 11.35 2.34
CA ALA A 138 15.00 12.05 1.64
C ALA A 138 15.38 12.21 0.15
N ASP A 139 15.58 11.11 -0.56
CA ASP A 139 16.19 11.09 -1.89
C ASP A 139 15.24 11.51 -3.03
N ASN A 140 13.96 11.74 -2.74
CA ASN A 140 13.02 12.36 -3.65
C ASN A 140 12.72 13.84 -3.31
N ASP A 141 13.43 14.43 -2.32
CA ASP A 141 13.25 15.83 -1.97
C ASP A 141 13.71 16.74 -3.14
N PRO A 142 12.91 17.76 -3.52
CA PRO A 142 13.28 18.67 -4.60
C PRO A 142 14.55 19.47 -4.30
N ASP A 143 14.90 19.66 -3.03
CA ASP A 143 16.19 20.23 -2.61
C ASP A 143 17.20 19.10 -2.31
N SER A 144 18.14 18.89 -3.22
CA SER A 144 19.16 17.84 -3.08
C SER A 144 20.05 17.97 -1.82
N THR A 145 20.06 19.13 -1.15
CA THR A 145 20.74 19.29 0.16
C THR A 145 20.05 18.50 1.27
N ASN A 146 18.81 18.08 1.06
CA ASN A 146 18.04 17.24 1.98
C ASN A 146 18.27 15.74 1.77
N TRP A 147 18.77 15.32 0.62
CA TRP A 147 18.80 13.89 0.22
C TRP A 147 19.48 12.96 1.24
N ARG A 148 20.42 13.47 2.04
CA ARG A 148 21.11 12.67 3.07
C ARG A 148 20.46 12.76 4.45
N LYS A 149 19.31 13.42 4.56
CA LYS A 149 18.56 13.52 5.81
C LYS A 149 17.55 12.37 5.91
N PRO A 150 17.33 11.82 7.11
CA PRO A 150 16.29 10.81 7.29
C PRO A 150 14.90 11.44 7.14
N VAL A 151 13.95 10.64 6.68
CA VAL A 151 12.54 11.00 6.57
C VAL A 151 11.84 10.71 7.89
N LEU A 152 10.98 11.64 8.36
CA LEU A 152 10.17 11.40 9.56
C LEU A 152 9.08 10.35 9.30
N ALA A 153 8.63 10.24 8.06
CA ALA A 153 7.75 9.18 7.58
C ALA A 153 6.42 9.10 8.35
N ALA A 154 5.73 10.24 8.45
CA ALA A 154 4.42 10.31 9.10
C ALA A 154 3.33 9.60 8.27
N ASN A 155 3.44 9.68 6.94
CA ASN A 155 2.58 8.98 6.02
C ASN A 155 3.16 7.61 5.64
N ASP A 156 4.44 7.60 5.29
CA ASP A 156 5.23 6.48 4.77
C ASP A 156 6.01 5.77 5.89
N GLY A 157 5.50 4.85 6.43
CA GLY A 157 4.87 3.76 7.04
C GLY A 157 4.05 4.06 8.31
N ALA A 158 4.17 5.24 9.02
CA ALA A 158 3.45 5.39 10.29
C ALA A 158 1.92 5.39 10.10
N SER A 159 1.39 5.84 8.95
CA SER A 159 -0.05 5.93 8.72
C SER A 159 -0.72 4.55 8.65
N GLY A 160 -0.12 3.58 7.96
CA GLY A 160 -0.64 2.22 7.88
C GLY A 160 -0.70 1.52 9.23
N VAL A 161 0.41 1.60 10.00
CA VAL A 161 0.48 1.08 11.37
C VAL A 161 -0.56 1.74 12.27
N ALA A 162 -0.74 3.06 12.17
CA ALA A 162 -1.72 3.79 12.98
C ALA A 162 -3.16 3.34 12.70
N VAL A 163 -3.51 3.08 11.44
CA VAL A 163 -4.82 2.50 11.07
C VAL A 163 -4.97 1.10 11.68
N MET A 164 -3.95 0.25 11.59
CA MET A 164 -3.99 -1.10 12.16
C MET A 164 -4.15 -1.09 13.69
N LEU A 165 -3.44 -0.19 14.40
CA LEU A 165 -3.57 -0.04 15.85
C LEU A 165 -4.98 0.40 16.25
N GLU A 166 -5.57 1.35 15.54
CA GLU A 166 -6.95 1.77 15.83
C GLU A 166 -7.96 0.67 15.52
N LEU A 167 -7.77 -0.10 14.46
CA LEU A 167 -8.60 -1.28 14.17
C LEU A 167 -8.51 -2.30 15.30
N ALA A 168 -7.31 -2.65 15.77
CA ALA A 168 -7.13 -3.58 16.89
C ALA A 168 -7.84 -3.08 18.15
N ARG A 169 -7.73 -1.78 18.47
CA ARG A 169 -8.42 -1.16 19.60
C ARG A 169 -9.95 -1.26 19.47
N GLN A 170 -10.47 -1.01 18.26
CA GLN A 170 -11.90 -1.06 17.97
C GLN A 170 -12.44 -2.51 18.08
N LEU A 171 -11.75 -3.48 17.51
CA LEU A 171 -12.11 -4.88 17.57
C LEU A 171 -12.20 -5.38 19.01
N GLN A 172 -11.23 -4.99 19.85
CA GLN A 172 -11.27 -5.31 21.27
C GLN A 172 -12.46 -4.68 22.01
N ALA A 173 -12.81 -3.42 21.67
CA ALA A 173 -13.86 -2.68 22.35
C ALA A 173 -15.27 -3.13 21.94
N ASP A 174 -15.51 -3.34 20.64
CA ASP A 174 -16.85 -3.62 20.10
C ASP A 174 -17.28 -5.08 20.28
N LYS A 175 -16.37 -6.04 20.17
CA LYS A 175 -16.59 -7.50 20.32
C LYS A 175 -17.73 -8.10 19.48
N LYS A 176 -18.12 -7.42 18.38
CA LYS A 176 -19.20 -7.85 17.48
C LYS A 176 -18.69 -8.39 16.16
N LEU A 177 -17.37 -8.43 15.96
CA LEU A 177 -16.82 -9.15 14.82
C LEU A 177 -17.30 -10.59 14.85
N ASN A 178 -17.59 -11.17 13.69
CA ASN A 178 -17.92 -12.58 13.57
C ASN A 178 -16.85 -13.43 14.30
N PRO A 179 -17.24 -14.27 15.29
CA PRO A 179 -16.29 -15.03 16.12
C PRO A 179 -15.44 -16.02 15.31
N ASN A 180 -15.86 -16.37 14.09
CA ASN A 180 -15.07 -17.22 13.19
C ASN A 180 -13.98 -16.46 12.43
N ILE A 181 -13.94 -15.11 12.54
CA ILE A 181 -12.96 -14.27 11.89
C ILE A 181 -11.86 -13.88 12.88
N GLY A 182 -10.63 -14.12 12.51
CA GLY A 182 -9.43 -13.60 13.15
C GLY A 182 -8.72 -12.60 12.24
N VAL A 183 -8.07 -11.63 12.84
CA VAL A 183 -7.29 -10.63 12.10
C VAL A 183 -5.83 -10.74 12.54
N ASP A 184 -4.94 -10.84 11.57
CA ASP A 184 -3.50 -10.77 11.78
C ASP A 184 -3.02 -9.41 11.31
N PHE A 185 -2.37 -8.68 12.20
CA PHE A 185 -1.68 -7.45 11.90
C PHE A 185 -0.19 -7.75 11.80
N VAL A 186 0.41 -7.53 10.62
CA VAL A 186 1.84 -7.70 10.42
C VAL A 186 2.45 -6.34 10.08
N CYS A 187 3.30 -5.84 11.00
CA CYS A 187 4.10 -4.67 10.72
C CYS A 187 5.44 -5.15 10.17
N PHE A 188 5.65 -4.99 8.87
CA PHE A 188 6.91 -5.29 8.21
C PHE A 188 7.96 -4.25 8.56
N ASP A 189 9.18 -4.71 8.69
CA ASP A 189 10.35 -3.88 8.96
C ASP A 189 11.28 -3.91 7.74
N THR A 190 12.22 -3.00 7.67
CA THR A 190 13.24 -3.01 6.60
C THR A 190 12.61 -2.98 5.20
N GLU A 191 11.49 -2.28 5.05
CA GLU A 191 10.88 -2.05 3.74
C GLU A 191 11.72 -1.03 2.98
N ASP A 192 12.09 0.09 3.63
CA ASP A 192 12.46 1.37 3.04
C ASP A 192 13.98 1.62 2.99
N TRP A 193 14.79 0.53 3.04
CA TRP A 193 16.24 0.59 2.85
C TRP A 193 16.65 0.33 1.39
N GLY A 194 15.75 0.50 0.44
CA GLY A 194 16.02 0.28 -0.98
C GLY A 194 17.04 1.26 -1.55
N THR A 195 17.60 0.92 -2.69
CA THR A 195 18.65 1.68 -3.39
C THR A 195 18.25 3.14 -3.60
N PRO A 196 19.02 4.13 -3.10
CA PRO A 196 18.69 5.53 -3.27
C PRO A 196 19.01 6.04 -4.69
N GLN A 197 18.34 7.11 -5.10
CA GLN A 197 18.43 7.67 -6.45
C GLN A 197 19.84 8.08 -6.89
N TRP A 198 20.75 8.37 -5.94
CA TRP A 198 22.15 8.74 -6.27
C TRP A 198 23.09 7.54 -6.34
N ALA A 199 22.66 6.35 -6.01
CA ALA A 199 23.55 5.19 -6.04
C ALA A 199 23.79 4.74 -7.47
N ASP A 200 25.06 4.55 -7.82
CA ASP A 200 25.47 4.02 -9.13
C ASP A 200 25.49 2.48 -9.07
N VAL A 201 24.32 1.91 -8.75
CA VAL A 201 24.10 0.47 -8.75
C VAL A 201 22.82 0.16 -9.50
N GLN A 202 22.79 -0.95 -10.22
CA GLN A 202 21.55 -1.41 -10.82
C GLN A 202 20.63 -1.94 -9.72
N ASP A 203 19.49 -1.29 -9.55
CA ASP A 203 18.41 -1.79 -8.68
C ASP A 203 17.53 -2.74 -9.49
N ASP A 204 17.45 -3.99 -9.06
CA ASP A 204 16.57 -5.03 -9.62
C ASP A 204 15.25 -5.18 -8.81
N GLY A 205 15.05 -4.31 -7.82
CA GLY A 205 13.92 -4.33 -6.90
C GLY A 205 14.10 -5.26 -5.70
N ASP A 206 15.13 -6.07 -5.66
CA ASP A 206 15.35 -7.03 -4.56
C ASP A 206 15.85 -6.37 -3.27
N SER A 207 16.23 -5.08 -3.32
CA SER A 207 16.71 -4.31 -2.16
C SER A 207 15.59 -3.72 -1.30
N TRP A 208 14.34 -3.78 -1.75
CA TRP A 208 13.14 -3.26 -1.10
C TRP A 208 12.34 -4.36 -0.40
N ALA A 209 11.48 -3.98 0.53
CA ALA A 209 10.56 -4.90 1.20
C ALA A 209 11.25 -6.11 1.84
N LEU A 210 12.48 -5.94 2.36
CA LEU A 210 13.30 -7.05 2.85
C LEU A 210 12.65 -7.79 4.02
N GLY A 211 11.95 -7.08 4.91
CA GLY A 211 11.23 -7.70 6.01
C GLY A 211 10.06 -8.56 5.55
N ALA A 212 9.28 -8.07 4.57
CA ALA A 212 8.20 -8.85 3.98
C ALA A 212 8.72 -10.04 3.17
N GLN A 213 9.86 -9.89 2.48
CA GLN A 213 10.53 -11.00 1.81
C GLN A 213 10.89 -12.10 2.84
N TYR A 214 11.58 -11.71 3.93
CA TYR A 214 11.99 -12.64 4.97
C TYR A 214 10.78 -13.31 5.65
N TRP A 215 9.76 -12.53 6.00
CA TRP A 215 8.54 -13.07 6.60
C TRP A 215 7.86 -14.09 5.69
N SER A 216 7.74 -13.75 4.42
CA SER A 216 7.07 -14.60 3.43
C SER A 216 7.75 -15.97 3.25
N GLU A 217 9.07 -16.02 3.37
CA GLU A 217 9.86 -17.23 3.26
C GLU A 217 9.90 -18.05 4.57
N ASN A 218 9.69 -17.38 5.72
CA ASN A 218 9.90 -17.97 7.05
C ASN A 218 8.63 -18.05 7.91
N LYS A 219 7.44 -17.76 7.35
CA LYS A 219 6.18 -17.98 8.04
C LYS A 219 5.92 -19.49 8.23
N PRO A 220 5.14 -19.91 9.24
CA PRO A 220 4.74 -21.30 9.36
C PRO A 220 4.00 -21.79 8.10
N ASP A 221 4.31 -23.00 7.63
CA ASP A 221 3.64 -23.60 6.45
C ASP A 221 2.13 -23.72 6.64
N SER A 222 1.67 -23.94 7.88
CA SER A 222 0.25 -24.02 8.23
C SER A 222 -0.47 -22.67 8.25
N TYR A 223 0.26 -21.54 8.21
CA TYR A 223 -0.32 -20.22 8.19
C TYR A 223 -0.81 -19.87 6.78
N ASN A 224 -2.13 -19.78 6.62
CA ASN A 224 -2.77 -19.54 5.32
C ASN A 224 -4.02 -18.65 5.50
N PRO A 225 -3.88 -17.35 5.66
CA PRO A 225 -5.01 -16.42 5.71
C PRO A 225 -5.77 -16.43 4.38
N ARG A 226 -7.06 -16.11 4.43
CA ARG A 226 -7.94 -16.07 3.25
C ARG A 226 -7.42 -15.08 2.19
N TYR A 227 -6.92 -13.92 2.64
CA TYR A 227 -6.25 -12.89 1.83
C TYR A 227 -5.54 -11.89 2.72
N GLY A 228 -4.74 -11.01 2.10
CA GLY A 228 -4.07 -9.88 2.73
C GLY A 228 -4.46 -8.53 2.13
N ILE A 229 -4.32 -7.48 2.94
CA ILE A 229 -4.42 -6.07 2.53
C ILE A 229 -3.23 -5.34 3.14
N LEU A 230 -2.36 -4.81 2.29
CA LEU A 230 -1.31 -3.88 2.67
C LEU A 230 -1.90 -2.47 2.75
N LEU A 231 -1.50 -1.71 3.75
CA LEU A 231 -1.87 -0.32 3.98
C LEU A 231 -0.60 0.53 3.95
N ASP A 232 -0.31 1.13 2.81
CA ASP A 232 0.84 1.99 2.65
C ASP A 232 0.44 3.42 2.27
N MET A 233 1.08 4.42 2.90
CA MET A 233 0.82 5.85 2.68
C MET A 233 -0.68 6.23 2.72
N VAL A 234 -1.40 5.76 3.74
CA VAL A 234 -2.87 5.86 3.85
C VAL A 234 -3.36 7.07 4.64
N GLY A 235 -2.51 8.06 4.86
CA GLY A 235 -2.82 9.26 5.66
C GLY A 235 -2.54 10.60 4.97
N GLY A 236 -1.92 10.62 3.80
CA GLY A 236 -1.46 11.84 3.14
C GLY A 236 -2.58 12.75 2.64
N GLN A 237 -2.37 14.07 2.69
CA GLN A 237 -3.31 15.06 2.18
C GLN A 237 -3.59 14.86 0.69
N GLY A 238 -4.87 14.87 0.30
CA GLY A 238 -5.30 14.72 -1.09
C GLY A 238 -5.22 13.30 -1.64
N ALA A 239 -4.84 12.32 -0.82
CA ALA A 239 -4.71 10.94 -1.24
C ALA A 239 -6.02 10.35 -1.78
N LYS A 240 -5.89 9.59 -2.87
CA LYS A 240 -6.91 8.70 -3.41
C LYS A 240 -6.27 7.36 -3.73
N PHE A 241 -7.03 6.31 -3.52
CA PHE A 241 -6.59 4.93 -3.69
C PHE A 241 -7.16 4.39 -5.00
N TYR A 242 -6.32 4.37 -6.03
CA TYR A 242 -6.65 3.79 -7.33
C TYR A 242 -6.42 2.28 -7.28
N ARG A 243 -7.01 1.51 -8.20
CA ARG A 243 -6.78 0.07 -8.26
C ARG A 243 -5.36 -0.18 -8.75
N GLU A 244 -4.49 -0.59 -7.83
CA GLU A 244 -3.08 -0.85 -8.10
C GLU A 244 -2.93 -2.07 -9.04
N GLY A 245 -2.03 -1.99 -10.00
CA GLY A 245 -1.96 -2.93 -11.11
C GLY A 245 -1.52 -4.34 -10.74
N MET A 246 -0.53 -4.50 -9.84
CA MET A 246 -0.10 -5.83 -9.37
C MET A 246 -1.16 -6.46 -8.47
N SER A 247 -1.82 -5.67 -7.62
CA SER A 247 -2.99 -6.10 -6.82
C SER A 247 -4.10 -6.63 -7.71
N MET A 248 -4.37 -5.96 -8.84
CA MET A 248 -5.36 -6.44 -9.81
C MET A 248 -4.96 -7.78 -10.45
N GLN A 249 -3.67 -8.01 -10.67
CA GLN A 249 -3.16 -9.27 -11.24
C GLN A 249 -3.22 -10.42 -10.23
N TYR A 250 -2.75 -10.19 -8.99
CA TYR A 250 -2.66 -11.23 -7.97
C TYR A 250 -3.99 -11.51 -7.26
N ALA A 251 -4.76 -10.46 -6.96
CA ALA A 251 -5.91 -10.51 -6.08
C ALA A 251 -7.06 -9.57 -6.49
N GLY A 252 -7.34 -9.43 -7.80
CA GLY A 252 -8.34 -8.51 -8.35
C GLY A 252 -9.75 -8.68 -7.78
N GLY A 253 -10.11 -9.89 -7.30
CA GLY A 253 -11.34 -10.13 -6.55
C GLY A 253 -11.38 -9.40 -5.21
N ILE A 254 -10.24 -9.33 -4.52
CA ILE A 254 -10.11 -8.63 -3.24
C ILE A 254 -10.12 -7.12 -3.46
N VAL A 255 -9.45 -6.61 -4.53
CA VAL A 255 -9.55 -5.19 -4.92
C VAL A 255 -11.02 -4.80 -5.09
N LYS A 256 -11.79 -5.55 -5.88
CA LYS A 256 -13.23 -5.28 -6.09
C LYS A 256 -14.02 -5.29 -4.79
N LYS A 257 -13.73 -6.23 -3.88
CA LYS A 257 -14.36 -6.34 -2.56
C LYS A 257 -14.08 -5.08 -1.71
N VAL A 258 -12.82 -4.65 -1.59
CA VAL A 258 -12.42 -3.49 -0.79
C VAL A 258 -12.99 -2.20 -1.37
N TRP A 259 -12.97 -2.00 -2.68
CA TRP A 259 -13.57 -0.83 -3.33
C TRP A 259 -15.11 -0.80 -3.19
N ALA A 260 -15.78 -1.95 -3.20
CA ALA A 260 -17.20 -2.03 -2.89
C ALA A 260 -17.47 -1.69 -1.42
N ALA A 261 -16.66 -2.21 -0.49
CA ALA A 261 -16.76 -1.88 0.94
C ALA A 261 -16.59 -0.39 1.20
N ALA A 262 -15.64 0.27 0.53
CA ALA A 262 -15.44 1.72 0.62
C ALA A 262 -16.71 2.50 0.20
N ARG A 263 -17.34 2.11 -0.90
CA ARG A 263 -18.59 2.74 -1.35
C ARG A 263 -19.74 2.50 -0.37
N GLN A 264 -19.91 1.28 0.11
CA GLN A 264 -20.96 0.93 1.08
C GLN A 264 -20.80 1.68 2.41
N ALA A 265 -19.54 1.92 2.81
CA ALA A 265 -19.20 2.71 3.99
C ALA A 265 -19.31 4.22 3.78
N GLY A 266 -19.54 4.70 2.55
CA GLY A 266 -19.69 6.12 2.22
C GLY A 266 -18.37 6.83 1.82
N TYR A 267 -17.31 6.08 1.56
CA TYR A 267 -15.98 6.61 1.23
C TYR A 267 -15.53 6.34 -0.22
N GLY A 268 -16.47 6.03 -1.11
CA GLY A 268 -16.18 5.74 -2.52
C GLY A 268 -15.42 6.83 -3.27
N SER A 269 -15.51 8.10 -2.84
CA SER A 269 -14.74 9.21 -3.44
C SER A 269 -13.23 9.12 -3.20
N TYR A 270 -12.79 8.41 -2.15
CA TYR A 270 -11.38 8.11 -1.89
C TYR A 270 -10.89 6.88 -2.67
N PHE A 271 -11.80 6.03 -3.13
CA PHE A 271 -11.53 4.76 -3.83
C PHE A 271 -12.16 4.78 -5.23
N PRO A 272 -11.62 5.60 -6.16
CA PRO A 272 -12.15 5.69 -7.52
C PRO A 272 -12.06 4.33 -8.23
N LYS A 273 -12.94 4.11 -9.22
CA LYS A 273 -12.94 2.86 -10.02
C LYS A 273 -11.84 2.81 -11.08
N SER A 274 -11.03 3.85 -11.19
CA SER A 274 -9.93 3.95 -12.13
C SER A 274 -8.73 3.10 -11.69
N ASP A 275 -7.95 2.65 -12.67
CA ASP A 275 -6.72 1.92 -12.43
C ASP A 275 -5.57 2.89 -12.12
N GLY A 276 -4.69 2.49 -11.22
CA GLY A 276 -3.44 3.17 -10.87
C GLY A 276 -2.24 2.56 -11.59
N GLY A 277 -1.03 2.89 -11.11
CA GLY A 277 0.22 2.30 -11.57
C GLY A 277 0.38 0.84 -11.14
N MET A 278 1.47 0.21 -11.63
CA MET A 278 1.97 -1.06 -11.09
C MET A 278 3.09 -0.72 -10.12
N ILE A 279 3.02 -1.23 -8.90
CA ILE A 279 3.91 -0.86 -7.80
C ILE A 279 4.59 -2.12 -7.27
N THR A 280 5.86 -2.00 -6.91
CA THR A 280 6.60 -3.00 -6.15
C THR A 280 6.61 -2.55 -4.70
N ASP A 281 6.07 -3.39 -3.80
CA ASP A 281 5.91 -3.10 -2.40
C ASP A 281 5.79 -4.43 -1.62
N ASP A 282 5.63 -4.39 -0.30
CA ASP A 282 5.53 -5.53 0.61
C ASP A 282 4.50 -6.59 0.16
N HIS A 283 3.43 -6.20 -0.54
CA HIS A 283 2.45 -7.16 -1.07
C HIS A 283 3.02 -8.11 -2.13
N ILE A 284 4.10 -7.72 -2.83
CA ILE A 284 4.71 -8.57 -3.86
C ILE A 284 5.31 -9.84 -3.27
N PRO A 285 6.24 -9.80 -2.29
CA PRO A 285 6.74 -11.03 -1.67
C PRO A 285 5.64 -11.82 -0.97
N VAL A 286 4.62 -11.17 -0.39
CA VAL A 286 3.48 -11.88 0.22
C VAL A 286 2.71 -12.69 -0.83
N ASN A 287 2.47 -12.14 -2.03
CA ASN A 287 1.86 -12.87 -3.13
C ASN A 287 2.80 -13.96 -3.69
N GLN A 288 4.05 -13.59 -3.97
CA GLN A 288 4.96 -14.45 -4.73
C GLN A 288 5.58 -15.56 -3.89
N LYS A 289 5.99 -15.26 -2.65
CA LYS A 289 6.71 -16.19 -1.77
C LYS A 289 5.76 -16.85 -0.76
N ALA A 290 4.95 -16.07 -0.05
CA ALA A 290 3.98 -16.61 0.91
C ALA A 290 2.75 -17.24 0.27
N LYS A 291 2.46 -16.96 -1.01
CA LYS A 291 1.29 -17.44 -1.77
C LYS A 291 -0.06 -17.01 -1.16
N ILE A 292 -0.09 -15.87 -0.51
CA ILE A 292 -1.29 -15.26 0.08
C ILE A 292 -1.79 -14.18 -0.87
N PRO A 293 -3.02 -14.28 -1.43
CA PRO A 293 -3.57 -13.25 -2.30
C PRO A 293 -3.68 -11.93 -1.53
N THR A 294 -2.82 -10.97 -1.84
CA THR A 294 -2.69 -9.72 -1.09
C THR A 294 -2.76 -8.54 -2.05
N ILE A 295 -3.52 -7.53 -1.65
CA ILE A 295 -3.61 -6.24 -2.36
C ILE A 295 -2.86 -5.16 -1.60
N ASP A 296 -2.52 -4.11 -2.33
CA ASP A 296 -1.98 -2.87 -1.78
C ASP A 296 -3.02 -1.75 -1.88
N VAL A 297 -3.31 -1.12 -0.76
CA VAL A 297 -4.08 0.12 -0.65
C VAL A 297 -3.09 1.24 -0.45
N ILE A 298 -2.62 1.78 -1.57
CA ILE A 298 -1.59 2.82 -1.61
C ILE A 298 -2.12 4.07 -2.31
N ALA A 299 -1.69 5.24 -1.84
CA ALA A 299 -2.08 6.50 -2.45
C ALA A 299 -1.48 6.67 -3.85
N TYR A 300 -2.27 7.20 -4.79
CA TYR A 300 -1.82 7.51 -6.13
C TYR A 300 -2.22 8.94 -6.52
N TYR A 301 -1.24 9.72 -6.97
CA TYR A 301 -1.37 11.13 -7.33
C TYR A 301 -1.03 11.32 -8.81
N PRO A 302 -1.97 11.09 -9.72
CA PRO A 302 -1.69 11.07 -11.17
C PRO A 302 -1.19 12.41 -11.72
N ASP A 303 -1.54 13.53 -11.07
CA ASP A 303 -1.17 14.87 -11.50
C ASP A 303 0.07 15.43 -10.75
N CYS A 304 0.67 14.68 -9.84
CA CYS A 304 1.87 15.10 -9.12
C CYS A 304 3.11 14.95 -10.03
N GLN A 305 3.78 16.05 -10.30
CA GLN A 305 4.96 16.07 -11.18
C GLN A 305 6.19 15.46 -10.52
N GLN A 306 6.26 15.43 -9.19
CA GLN A 306 7.41 14.95 -8.43
C GLN A 306 7.40 13.43 -8.32
N SER A 307 6.27 12.85 -7.95
CA SER A 307 6.11 11.41 -7.82
C SER A 307 4.62 11.02 -7.89
N SER A 308 4.32 9.89 -8.49
CA SER A 308 2.96 9.31 -8.43
C SER A 308 2.55 8.90 -7.02
N PHE A 309 3.49 8.79 -6.08
CA PHE A 309 3.24 8.56 -4.64
C PHE A 309 2.90 9.84 -3.88
N GLY A 310 2.97 11.02 -4.55
CA GLY A 310 2.63 12.31 -3.99
C GLY A 310 3.84 13.18 -3.64
N PRO A 311 3.58 14.42 -3.19
CA PRO A 311 4.63 15.43 -3.01
C PRO A 311 5.49 15.22 -1.76
N THR A 312 5.07 14.36 -0.83
CA THR A 312 5.78 14.13 0.44
C THR A 312 6.66 12.87 0.40
N TRP A 313 6.41 11.98 -0.57
CA TRP A 313 7.10 10.70 -0.64
C TRP A 313 8.61 10.87 -0.74
N HIS A 314 9.34 10.24 0.20
CA HIS A 314 10.79 10.29 0.36
C HIS A 314 11.36 11.72 0.42
N THR A 315 10.68 12.60 1.15
CA THR A 315 11.09 14.00 1.37
C THR A 315 11.12 14.33 2.86
N VAL A 316 11.80 15.41 3.22
CA VAL A 316 11.83 15.90 4.62
C VAL A 316 10.50 16.45 5.10
N ILE A 317 9.51 16.63 4.20
CA ILE A 317 8.17 17.12 4.54
C ILE A 317 7.14 15.98 4.69
N ASP A 318 7.55 14.72 4.71
CA ASP A 318 6.64 13.67 5.18
C ASP A 318 6.51 13.71 6.70
N ASP A 319 5.73 14.66 7.17
CA ASP A 319 5.52 14.99 8.56
C ASP A 319 4.01 15.08 8.91
N MET A 320 3.72 15.30 10.20
CA MET A 320 2.35 15.37 10.72
C MET A 320 1.50 16.50 10.10
N ALA A 321 2.13 17.58 9.61
CA ALA A 321 1.41 18.71 9.00
C ALA A 321 0.81 18.36 7.64
N HIS A 322 1.33 17.29 6.99
CA HIS A 322 0.89 16.82 5.67
C HIS A 322 -0.05 15.61 5.75
N LEU A 323 -0.44 15.18 6.95
CA LEU A 323 -1.49 14.18 7.13
C LEU A 323 -2.91 14.81 7.08
N ASP A 324 -3.87 14.03 6.60
CA ASP A 324 -5.30 14.35 6.64
C ASP A 324 -6.05 13.23 7.38
N LYS A 325 -6.62 13.56 8.54
CA LYS A 325 -7.41 12.60 9.32
C LYS A 325 -8.63 12.05 8.58
N ASN A 326 -9.15 12.77 7.57
CA ASN A 326 -10.26 12.27 6.77
C ASN A 326 -9.82 11.15 5.84
N VAL A 327 -8.59 11.16 5.37
CA VAL A 327 -7.99 10.06 4.60
C VAL A 327 -7.83 8.84 5.51
N LEU A 328 -7.24 8.98 6.70
CA LEU A 328 -7.16 7.92 7.71
C LEU A 328 -8.56 7.36 8.05
N LYS A 329 -9.56 8.26 8.18
CA LYS A 329 -10.97 7.88 8.39
C LYS A 329 -11.51 7.03 7.26
N ALA A 330 -11.30 7.43 6.03
CA ALA A 330 -11.80 6.74 4.85
C ALA A 330 -11.22 5.33 4.75
N VAL A 331 -9.91 5.17 4.94
CA VAL A 331 -9.25 3.85 4.91
C VAL A 331 -9.70 3.01 6.10
N GLY A 332 -9.62 3.53 7.31
CA GLY A 332 -9.96 2.76 8.51
C GLY A 332 -11.43 2.32 8.53
N GLN A 333 -12.38 3.17 8.11
CA GLN A 333 -13.78 2.79 8.01
C GLN A 333 -14.03 1.76 6.91
N THR A 334 -13.28 1.84 5.81
CA THR A 334 -13.31 0.82 4.75
C THR A 334 -12.83 -0.53 5.27
N MET A 335 -11.75 -0.57 6.05
CA MET A 335 -11.27 -1.82 6.67
C MET A 335 -12.28 -2.39 7.67
N ILE A 336 -12.93 -1.54 8.48
CA ILE A 336 -14.04 -1.99 9.35
C ILE A 336 -15.15 -2.61 8.51
N GLN A 337 -15.59 -1.95 7.43
CA GLN A 337 -16.61 -2.47 6.54
C GLN A 337 -16.20 -3.84 5.98
N VAL A 338 -14.97 -4.01 5.53
CA VAL A 338 -14.44 -5.29 5.03
C VAL A 338 -14.53 -6.35 6.12
N LEU A 339 -13.97 -6.10 7.29
CA LEU A 339 -13.88 -7.09 8.37
C LEU A 339 -15.27 -7.51 8.90
N TYR A 340 -16.19 -6.55 9.05
CA TYR A 340 -17.54 -6.81 9.60
C TYR A 340 -18.51 -7.43 8.57
N THR A 341 -18.13 -7.51 7.30
CA THR A 341 -18.87 -8.23 6.26
C THR A 341 -18.29 -9.59 5.92
N GLU A 342 -17.19 -10.01 6.59
CA GLU A 342 -16.64 -11.37 6.42
C GLU A 342 -17.51 -12.43 7.08
N GLU A 343 -17.63 -13.59 6.38
CA GLU A 343 -18.41 -14.76 6.78
C GLU A 343 -17.52 -16.00 7.01
#